data_be256ac6dcc647b802559d9c76dea5bf
#
_entry.id   be256ac6dcc647b802559d9c76dea5bf
#
_cell.length_a   1.000
_cell.length_b   1.000
_cell.length_c   1.000
_cell.angle_alpha   90.00
_cell.angle_beta   90.00
_cell.angle_gamma   90.00
#
_symmetry.space_group_name_H-M   'P 1'
#
loop_
_entity.id
_entity.type
_entity.pdbx_description
1 polymer ?
#
loop_
_entity_poly.entity_id
_entity_poly.type
_entity_poly.pdbx_seq_one_letter_code
_entity_poly.pdbx_strand_id
1 'polypeptide(L)'
;SVTIGGTVSPAGGNFEEPVTQATLKVVGAFHGLSRERSDARKYPSIHPIDSWSKYQGVVDMARVEEARGILRRSSEINQMMKVIGEEGTSAEDYILYQKGELLDAVYLQQNSFDPIDAACEPERQAHEFNVLYDVLTRDYALSDKKEIRAFFNQVRQEFLDWHGTVYGTPEFAAQETKLTDLYRSKVTG
;
A
#
# COMPACT_ATOMS: atom_id res chain seq x y z
N SER A 1 -6.76 30.58 -1.40
CA SER A 1 -6.13 29.70 -2.40
C SER A 1 -7.19 29.10 -3.32
N VAL A 2 -6.80 28.78 -4.56
CA VAL A 2 -7.68 28.13 -5.55
C VAL A 2 -6.99 26.83 -5.97
N THR A 3 -7.73 25.73 -5.89
CA THR A 3 -7.29 24.42 -6.39
C THR A 3 -8.13 24.07 -7.63
N ILE A 4 -7.48 23.64 -8.70
CA ILE A 4 -8.14 23.21 -9.94
C ILE A 4 -7.87 21.73 -10.12
N GLY A 5 -8.94 20.93 -10.17
CA GLY A 5 -8.90 19.52 -10.55
C GLY A 5 -9.35 19.38 -12.00
N GLY A 6 -8.48 18.84 -12.84
CA GLY A 6 -8.77 18.54 -14.24
C GLY A 6 -8.73 17.05 -14.50
N THR A 7 -9.50 16.56 -15.47
CA THR A 7 -9.47 15.16 -15.92
C THR A 7 -9.09 15.09 -17.39
N VAL A 8 -8.25 14.14 -17.74
CA VAL A 8 -7.91 13.79 -19.13
C VAL A 8 -8.19 12.31 -19.34
N SER A 9 -8.72 11.95 -20.51
CA SER A 9 -9.02 10.57 -20.88
C SER A 9 -8.24 10.24 -22.14
N PRO A 10 -6.98 9.81 -22.03
CA PRO A 10 -6.18 9.46 -23.20
C PRO A 10 -6.75 8.26 -23.92
N ALA A 11 -6.80 8.32 -25.25
CA ALA A 11 -7.31 7.24 -26.09
C ALA A 11 -6.52 5.95 -25.86
N GLY A 12 -7.22 4.86 -25.55
CA GLY A 12 -6.59 3.56 -25.27
C GLY A 12 -5.68 3.54 -24.02
N GLY A 13 -5.74 4.55 -23.15
CA GLY A 13 -4.86 4.68 -21.98
C GLY A 13 -3.44 5.12 -22.33
N ASN A 14 -3.22 5.65 -23.52
CA ASN A 14 -1.89 6.10 -23.98
C ASN A 14 -1.52 7.46 -23.37
N PHE A 15 -0.71 7.48 -22.32
CA PHE A 15 -0.20 8.69 -21.69
C PHE A 15 0.81 9.48 -22.55
N GLU A 16 1.30 8.93 -23.63
CA GLU A 16 2.20 9.63 -24.57
C GLU A 16 1.47 10.58 -25.52
N GLU A 17 0.13 10.60 -25.48
CA GLU A 17 -0.67 11.54 -26.24
C GLU A 17 -0.27 12.98 -25.92
N PRO A 18 -0.15 13.90 -26.94
CA PRO A 18 0.37 15.25 -26.76
C PRO A 18 -0.40 16.09 -25.72
N VAL A 19 -1.72 15.97 -25.66
CA VAL A 19 -2.56 16.69 -24.70
C VAL A 19 -2.29 16.23 -23.28
N THR A 20 -2.21 14.92 -23.07
CA THR A 20 -1.88 14.32 -21.78
C THR A 20 -0.49 14.74 -21.31
N GLN A 21 0.50 14.66 -22.20
CA GLN A 21 1.87 15.07 -21.89
C GLN A 21 1.98 16.58 -21.58
N ALA A 22 1.27 17.43 -22.31
CA ALA A 22 1.24 18.87 -22.03
C ALA A 22 0.61 19.15 -20.65
N THR A 23 -0.45 18.43 -20.31
CA THR A 23 -1.12 18.56 -19.00
C THR A 23 -0.19 18.13 -17.86
N LEU A 24 0.48 16.97 -17.99
CA LEU A 24 1.40 16.46 -16.97
C LEU A 24 2.57 17.40 -16.66
N LYS A 25 3.00 18.22 -17.62
CA LYS A 25 4.10 19.20 -17.44
C LYS A 25 3.71 20.38 -16.55
N VAL A 26 2.44 20.74 -16.48
CA VAL A 26 1.97 21.96 -15.80
C VAL A 26 1.30 21.70 -14.46
N VAL A 27 0.87 20.46 -14.17
CA VAL A 27 0.21 20.13 -12.91
C VAL A 27 1.18 19.94 -11.76
N GLY A 28 0.70 20.14 -10.54
CA GLY A 28 1.46 19.89 -9.29
C GLY A 28 1.32 18.47 -8.77
N ALA A 29 0.28 17.75 -9.16
CA ALA A 29 0.06 16.35 -8.82
C ALA A 29 -0.67 15.63 -9.95
N PHE A 30 -0.45 14.35 -10.06
CA PHE A 30 -1.09 13.47 -11.03
C PHE A 30 -1.56 12.18 -10.33
N HIS A 31 -2.83 11.86 -10.52
CA HIS A 31 -3.46 10.63 -10.06
C HIS A 31 -3.79 9.76 -11.28
N GLY A 32 -2.91 8.81 -11.58
CA GLY A 32 -3.12 7.84 -12.64
C GLY A 32 -4.20 6.84 -12.22
N LEU A 33 -5.32 6.79 -12.94
CA LEU A 33 -6.35 5.77 -12.69
C LEU A 33 -5.93 4.44 -13.31
N SER A 34 -6.04 3.37 -12.52
CA SER A 34 -5.70 2.01 -12.93
C SER A 34 -6.97 1.21 -13.21
N ARG A 35 -7.11 0.74 -14.45
CA ARG A 35 -8.17 -0.17 -14.81
C ARG A 35 -8.03 -1.52 -14.10
N GLU A 36 -6.82 -2.04 -14.00
CA GLU A 36 -6.53 -3.31 -13.30
C GLU A 36 -6.99 -3.25 -11.83
N ARG A 37 -6.71 -2.14 -11.12
CA ARG A 37 -7.17 -1.95 -9.74
C ARG A 37 -8.71 -1.88 -9.67
N SER A 38 -9.33 -1.16 -10.60
CA SER A 38 -10.79 -1.06 -10.68
C SER A 38 -11.45 -2.41 -10.94
N ASP A 39 -10.95 -3.18 -11.88
CA ASP A 39 -11.44 -4.53 -12.21
C ASP A 39 -11.26 -5.50 -11.02
N ALA A 40 -10.17 -5.34 -10.25
CA ALA A 40 -9.91 -6.06 -9.02
C ALA A 40 -10.68 -5.52 -7.79
N ARG A 41 -11.51 -4.47 -7.96
CA ARG A 41 -12.25 -3.79 -6.89
C ARG A 41 -11.37 -3.22 -5.76
N LYS A 42 -10.15 -2.79 -6.11
CA LYS A 42 -9.22 -2.11 -5.21
C LYS A 42 -9.45 -0.59 -5.29
N TYR A 43 -10.04 -0.02 -4.25
CA TYR A 43 -10.41 1.41 -4.23
C TYR A 43 -9.67 2.17 -3.13
N PRO A 44 -9.25 3.44 -3.41
CA PRO A 44 -9.34 4.14 -4.68
C PRO A 44 -8.49 3.47 -5.78
N SER A 45 -8.99 3.47 -7.02
CA SER A 45 -8.32 2.82 -8.16
C SER A 45 -7.17 3.64 -8.72
N ILE A 46 -6.42 4.30 -7.85
CA ILE A 46 -5.26 5.12 -8.20
C ILE A 46 -4.01 4.22 -8.28
N HIS A 47 -3.25 4.32 -9.37
CA HIS A 47 -2.03 3.54 -9.54
C HIS A 47 -0.91 4.11 -8.65
N PRO A 48 -0.40 3.37 -7.66
CA PRO A 48 0.49 3.93 -6.65
C PRO A 48 1.90 4.24 -7.16
N ILE A 49 2.30 3.60 -8.27
CA ILE A 49 3.64 3.78 -8.85
C ILE A 49 3.64 4.89 -9.89
N ASP A 50 2.61 4.97 -10.74
CA ASP A 50 2.53 5.95 -11.83
C ASP A 50 2.05 7.33 -11.36
N SER A 51 1.37 7.38 -10.22
CA SER A 51 0.91 8.63 -9.62
C SER A 51 2.04 9.35 -8.90
N TRP A 52 2.00 10.67 -8.90
CA TRP A 52 3.01 11.49 -8.25
C TRP A 52 2.45 12.85 -7.79
N SER A 53 3.19 13.47 -6.87
CA SER A 53 2.92 14.82 -6.37
C SER A 53 4.23 15.58 -6.20
N LYS A 54 4.23 16.88 -6.53
CA LYS A 54 5.32 17.82 -6.23
C LYS A 54 5.17 18.45 -4.85
N TYR A 55 4.04 18.23 -4.19
CA TYR A 55 3.78 18.76 -2.86
C TYR A 55 4.40 17.87 -1.81
N GLN A 56 4.85 18.49 -0.73
CA GLN A 56 5.34 17.76 0.43
C GLN A 56 4.16 17.00 1.07
N GLY A 57 4.34 15.72 1.26
CA GLY A 57 3.35 14.85 1.90
C GLY A 57 3.43 14.90 3.43
N VAL A 58 2.51 14.18 4.06
CA VAL A 58 2.44 14.00 5.52
C VAL A 58 3.47 12.99 6.01
N VAL A 59 3.93 12.13 5.11
CA VAL A 59 4.85 11.01 5.38
C VAL A 59 6.23 11.33 4.81
N ASP A 60 7.28 10.80 5.45
CA ASP A 60 8.66 10.93 4.97
C ASP A 60 8.82 10.34 3.56
N MET A 61 9.31 11.15 2.62
CA MET A 61 9.40 10.77 1.21
C MET A 61 10.42 9.67 0.94
N ALA A 62 11.47 9.53 1.74
CA ALA A 62 12.42 8.43 1.57
C ALA A 62 11.75 7.09 1.90
N ARG A 63 10.97 7.03 2.98
CA ARG A 63 10.17 5.84 3.34
C ARG A 63 9.10 5.52 2.29
N VAL A 64 8.48 6.54 1.72
CA VAL A 64 7.51 6.35 0.62
C VAL A 64 8.19 5.71 -0.59
N GLU A 65 9.38 6.17 -0.99
CA GLU A 65 10.10 5.58 -2.13
C GLU A 65 10.56 4.14 -1.86
N GLU A 66 10.95 3.81 -0.63
CA GLU A 66 11.25 2.42 -0.25
C GLU A 66 9.99 1.54 -0.34
N ALA A 67 8.85 2.01 0.20
CA ALA A 67 7.58 1.30 0.10
C ALA A 67 7.13 1.10 -1.37
N ARG A 68 7.34 2.11 -2.24
CA ARG A 68 7.11 1.98 -3.69
C ARG A 68 8.05 0.97 -4.33
N GLY A 69 9.29 0.89 -3.85
CA GLY A 69 10.24 -0.16 -4.24
C GLY A 69 9.72 -1.56 -3.95
N ILE A 70 9.15 -1.77 -2.76
CA ILE A 70 8.51 -3.03 -2.37
C ILE A 70 7.34 -3.36 -3.31
N LEU A 71 6.48 -2.39 -3.64
CA LEU A 71 5.37 -2.61 -4.57
C LEU A 71 5.84 -3.02 -5.97
N ARG A 72 6.90 -2.38 -6.51
CA ARG A 72 7.47 -2.74 -7.82
C ARG A 72 7.98 -4.18 -7.80
N ARG A 73 8.79 -4.54 -6.80
CA ARG A 73 9.32 -5.90 -6.66
C ARG A 73 8.22 -6.92 -6.45
N SER A 74 7.22 -6.62 -5.63
CA SER A 74 6.06 -7.48 -5.42
C SER A 74 5.30 -7.75 -6.73
N SER A 75 5.13 -6.73 -7.57
CA SER A 75 4.49 -6.86 -8.89
C SER A 75 5.32 -7.75 -9.83
N GLU A 76 6.65 -7.59 -9.87
CA GLU A 76 7.57 -8.43 -10.66
C GLU A 76 7.49 -9.90 -10.22
N ILE A 77 7.52 -10.14 -8.90
CA ILE A 77 7.39 -11.48 -8.32
C ILE A 77 6.02 -12.10 -8.67
N ASN A 78 4.94 -11.32 -8.59
CA ASN A 78 3.61 -11.79 -8.97
C ASN A 78 3.55 -12.21 -10.44
N GLN A 79 4.17 -11.44 -11.35
CA GLN A 79 4.28 -11.81 -12.76
C GLN A 79 5.09 -13.10 -12.95
N MET A 80 6.21 -13.23 -12.26
CA MET A 80 7.03 -14.43 -12.28
C MET A 80 6.26 -15.65 -11.74
N MET A 81 5.52 -15.51 -10.65
CA MET A 81 4.69 -16.59 -10.08
C MET A 81 3.60 -17.07 -11.03
N LYS A 82 3.06 -16.20 -11.90
CA LYS A 82 2.09 -16.61 -12.93
C LYS A 82 2.70 -17.56 -13.97
N VAL A 83 4.03 -17.53 -14.14
CA VAL A 83 4.76 -18.37 -15.11
C VAL A 83 5.28 -19.65 -14.46
N ILE A 84 6.00 -19.54 -13.34
CA ILE A 84 6.68 -20.68 -12.70
C ILE A 84 5.85 -21.34 -11.59
N GLY A 85 4.73 -20.76 -11.21
CA GLY A 85 3.92 -21.17 -10.07
C GLY A 85 4.48 -20.69 -8.73
N GLU A 86 3.65 -20.71 -7.71
CA GLU A 86 4.03 -20.36 -6.34
C GLU A 86 5.10 -21.33 -5.79
N GLU A 87 5.01 -22.59 -6.14
CA GLU A 87 5.96 -23.64 -5.72
C GLU A 87 7.41 -23.32 -6.15
N GLY A 88 7.59 -22.72 -7.33
CA GLY A 88 8.91 -22.35 -7.87
C GLY A 88 9.50 -21.06 -7.29
N THR A 89 8.75 -20.31 -6.46
CA THR A 89 9.19 -19.05 -5.88
C THR A 89 9.96 -19.29 -4.58
N SER A 90 11.03 -18.53 -4.31
CA SER A 90 11.76 -18.62 -3.03
C SER A 90 10.89 -18.13 -1.85
N ALA A 91 11.21 -18.54 -0.62
CA ALA A 91 10.53 -18.05 0.57
C ALA A 91 10.71 -16.52 0.75
N GLU A 92 11.91 -16.02 0.45
CA GLU A 92 12.25 -14.59 0.52
C GLU A 92 11.42 -13.76 -0.45
N ASP A 93 11.35 -14.18 -1.73
CA ASP A 93 10.52 -13.52 -2.74
C ASP A 93 9.04 -13.61 -2.36
N TYR A 94 8.60 -14.73 -1.81
CA TYR A 94 7.22 -14.90 -1.38
C TYR A 94 6.87 -13.97 -0.20
N ILE A 95 7.77 -13.78 0.77
CA ILE A 95 7.62 -12.78 1.84
C ILE A 95 7.53 -11.37 1.25
N LEU A 96 8.40 -11.03 0.30
CA LEU A 96 8.40 -9.71 -0.33
C LEU A 96 7.10 -9.48 -1.12
N TYR A 97 6.59 -10.49 -1.81
CA TYR A 97 5.28 -10.45 -2.45
C TYR A 97 4.16 -10.18 -1.43
N GLN A 98 4.15 -10.90 -0.30
CA GLN A 98 3.15 -10.72 0.75
C GLN A 98 3.22 -9.32 1.42
N LYS A 99 4.42 -8.76 1.57
CA LYS A 99 4.61 -7.37 2.04
C LYS A 99 3.96 -6.36 1.09
N GLY A 100 4.11 -6.53 -0.22
CA GLY A 100 3.46 -5.68 -1.22
C GLY A 100 1.93 -5.81 -1.21
N GLU A 101 1.40 -7.03 -1.10
CA GLU A 101 -0.03 -7.27 -0.96
C GLU A 101 -0.59 -6.70 0.35
N LEU A 102 0.17 -6.77 1.45
CA LEU A 102 -0.21 -6.14 2.72
C LEU A 102 -0.31 -4.62 2.56
N LEU A 103 0.75 -3.97 2.04
CA LEU A 103 0.77 -2.52 1.80
C LEU A 103 -0.41 -2.06 0.94
N ASP A 104 -0.72 -2.80 -0.13
CA ASP A 104 -1.85 -2.49 -0.99
C ASP A 104 -3.20 -2.64 -0.25
N ALA A 105 -3.35 -3.69 0.55
CA ALA A 105 -4.62 -4.01 1.20
C ALA A 105 -4.95 -3.10 2.39
N VAL A 106 -3.94 -2.69 3.18
CA VAL A 106 -4.18 -1.98 4.45
C VAL A 106 -3.90 -0.49 4.39
N TYR A 107 -3.21 0.02 3.36
CA TYR A 107 -2.86 1.44 3.28
C TYR A 107 -3.30 2.11 1.97
N LEU A 108 -3.19 1.42 0.84
CA LEU A 108 -3.57 1.97 -0.47
C LEU A 108 -5.05 1.78 -0.80
N GLN A 109 -5.76 0.97 -0.03
CA GLN A 109 -7.21 0.83 -0.09
C GLN A 109 -7.84 1.48 1.14
N GLN A 110 -9.03 2.02 0.96
CA GLN A 110 -9.76 2.72 2.01
C GLN A 110 -11.24 2.35 1.93
N ASN A 111 -11.85 2.04 3.07
CA ASN A 111 -13.27 1.71 3.15
C ASN A 111 -14.11 2.98 3.28
N SER A 112 -14.63 3.47 2.17
CA SER A 112 -15.46 4.67 2.13
C SER A 112 -16.81 4.54 2.84
N PHE A 113 -17.20 3.34 3.24
CA PHE A 113 -18.45 3.08 3.98
C PHE A 113 -18.23 3.05 5.50
N ASP A 114 -16.99 3.00 5.96
CA ASP A 114 -16.65 3.14 7.36
C ASP A 114 -16.33 4.62 7.66
N PRO A 115 -17.10 5.29 8.54
CA PRO A 115 -16.87 6.71 8.83
C PRO A 115 -15.52 7.00 9.49
N ILE A 116 -14.87 6.02 10.10
CA ILE A 116 -13.55 6.16 10.73
C ILE A 116 -12.46 6.06 9.67
N ASP A 117 -12.52 5.04 8.81
CA ASP A 117 -11.52 4.79 7.77
C ASP A 117 -11.66 5.78 6.59
N ALA A 118 -12.88 6.24 6.29
CA ALA A 118 -13.13 7.17 5.18
C ALA A 118 -12.51 8.56 5.37
N ALA A 119 -12.19 8.97 6.60
CA ALA A 119 -11.68 10.29 6.95
C ALA A 119 -10.42 10.19 7.82
N CYS A 120 -9.28 9.89 7.18
CA CYS A 120 -8.00 9.76 7.87
C CYS A 120 -7.31 11.13 8.02
N GLU A 121 -7.16 11.59 9.25
CA GLU A 121 -6.42 12.80 9.58
C GLU A 121 -4.91 12.63 9.31
N PRO A 122 -4.17 13.72 8.97
CA PRO A 122 -2.76 13.65 8.61
C PRO A 122 -1.88 12.99 9.69
N GLU A 123 -2.12 13.27 10.95
CA GLU A 123 -1.35 12.68 12.07
C GLU A 123 -1.59 11.17 12.17
N ARG A 124 -2.84 10.74 12.03
CA ARG A 124 -3.21 9.33 11.97
C ARG A 124 -2.54 8.64 10.77
N GLN A 125 -2.65 9.25 9.58
CA GLN A 125 -2.04 8.71 8.36
C GLN A 125 -0.54 8.49 8.51
N ALA A 126 0.18 9.48 9.08
CA ALA A 126 1.61 9.38 9.31
C ALA A 126 1.94 8.28 10.34
N HIS A 127 1.16 8.17 11.40
CA HIS A 127 1.34 7.16 12.43
C HIS A 127 1.14 5.75 11.88
N GLU A 128 0.02 5.50 11.23
CA GLU A 128 -0.31 4.19 10.62
C GLU A 128 0.74 3.77 9.57
N PHE A 129 1.19 4.73 8.73
CA PHE A 129 2.27 4.44 7.78
C PHE A 129 3.57 4.03 8.47
N ASN A 130 3.94 4.69 9.58
CA ASN A 130 5.16 4.36 10.31
C ASN A 130 5.12 2.94 10.90
N VAL A 131 3.97 2.51 11.44
CA VAL A 131 3.78 1.14 11.92
C VAL A 131 3.87 0.14 10.77
N LEU A 132 3.18 0.43 9.65
CA LEU A 132 3.25 -0.41 8.46
C LEU A 132 4.68 -0.48 7.89
N TYR A 133 5.39 0.65 7.83
CA TYR A 133 6.76 0.71 7.36
C TYR A 133 7.70 -0.17 8.22
N ASP A 134 7.52 -0.20 9.55
CA ASP A 134 8.26 -1.12 10.42
C ASP A 134 8.00 -2.59 10.02
N VAL A 135 6.76 -2.97 9.75
CA VAL A 135 6.41 -4.32 9.24
C VAL A 135 7.06 -4.62 7.89
N LEU A 136 7.06 -3.67 6.97
CA LEU A 136 7.57 -3.85 5.60
C LEU A 136 9.10 -4.01 5.56
N THR A 137 9.82 -3.37 6.49
CA THR A 137 11.29 -3.35 6.50
C THR A 137 11.92 -4.43 7.38
N ARG A 138 11.14 -5.14 8.20
CA ARG A 138 11.64 -6.26 9.03
C ARG A 138 11.90 -7.50 8.19
N ASP A 139 12.90 -8.28 8.62
CA ASP A 139 13.14 -9.62 8.13
C ASP A 139 12.42 -10.64 9.02
N TYR A 140 11.80 -11.63 8.41
CA TYR A 140 10.98 -12.61 9.09
C TYR A 140 11.60 -14.01 9.02
N ALA A 141 11.67 -14.69 10.17
CA ALA A 141 12.18 -16.05 10.31
C ALA A 141 11.11 -17.09 9.87
N LEU A 142 10.66 -16.98 8.61
CA LEU A 142 9.63 -17.83 8.02
C LEU A 142 10.17 -18.48 6.74
N SER A 143 9.97 -19.77 6.56
CA SER A 143 10.45 -20.52 5.39
C SER A 143 9.34 -21.32 4.67
N ASP A 144 8.31 -21.73 5.40
CA ASP A 144 7.17 -22.42 4.82
C ASP A 144 6.14 -21.44 4.26
N LYS A 145 5.75 -21.59 2.99
CA LYS A 145 4.84 -20.68 2.31
C LYS A 145 3.43 -20.63 2.89
N LYS A 146 2.95 -21.73 3.45
CA LYS A 146 1.64 -21.77 4.13
C LYS A 146 1.70 -20.97 5.42
N GLU A 147 2.80 -21.10 6.17
CA GLU A 147 3.05 -20.33 7.38
C GLU A 147 3.19 -18.82 7.04
N ILE A 148 3.96 -18.48 6.01
CA ILE A 148 4.10 -17.08 5.52
C ILE A 148 2.73 -16.49 5.17
N ARG A 149 1.93 -17.19 4.39
CA ARG A 149 0.59 -16.73 4.00
C ARG A 149 -0.33 -16.57 5.21
N ALA A 150 -0.36 -17.53 6.12
CA ALA A 150 -1.17 -17.48 7.33
C ALA A 150 -0.78 -16.30 8.22
N PHE A 151 0.51 -16.08 8.39
CA PHE A 151 1.05 -14.96 9.16
C PHE A 151 0.66 -13.60 8.56
N PHE A 152 0.90 -13.37 7.27
CA PHE A 152 0.54 -12.09 6.64
C PHE A 152 -0.97 -11.85 6.56
N ASN A 153 -1.78 -12.91 6.43
CA ASN A 153 -3.23 -12.78 6.55
C ASN A 153 -3.67 -12.35 7.95
N GLN A 154 -3.03 -12.88 8.99
CA GLN A 154 -3.30 -12.48 10.36
C GLN A 154 -2.88 -11.03 10.62
N VAL A 155 -1.67 -10.64 10.19
CA VAL A 155 -1.19 -9.24 10.27
C VAL A 155 -2.14 -8.29 9.53
N ARG A 156 -2.59 -8.66 8.34
CA ARG A 156 -3.58 -7.89 7.59
C ARG A 156 -4.89 -7.70 8.36
N GLN A 157 -5.41 -8.76 8.97
CA GLN A 157 -6.66 -8.67 9.75
C GLN A 157 -6.49 -7.74 10.95
N GLU A 158 -5.38 -7.83 11.67
CA GLU A 158 -5.12 -6.93 12.81
C GLU A 158 -4.98 -5.46 12.36
N PHE A 159 -4.41 -5.18 11.18
CA PHE A 159 -4.43 -3.83 10.61
C PHE A 159 -5.84 -3.34 10.32
N LEU A 160 -6.68 -4.16 9.70
CA LEU A 160 -8.06 -3.78 9.38
C LEU A 160 -8.89 -3.53 10.64
N ASP A 161 -8.71 -4.37 11.66
CA ASP A 161 -9.37 -4.19 12.96
C ASP A 161 -8.88 -2.89 13.64
N TRP A 162 -7.59 -2.60 13.57
CA TRP A 162 -7.00 -1.37 14.09
C TRP A 162 -7.52 -0.11 13.37
N HIS A 163 -7.64 -0.15 12.04
CA HIS A 163 -8.19 0.95 11.24
C HIS A 163 -9.65 1.28 11.57
N GLY A 164 -10.42 0.31 12.06
CA GLY A 164 -11.79 0.53 12.54
C GLY A 164 -11.88 1.23 13.90
N THR A 165 -10.74 1.50 14.59
CA THR A 165 -10.73 2.16 15.90
C THR A 165 -10.45 3.67 15.79
N VAL A 166 -10.99 4.45 16.70
CA VAL A 166 -10.82 5.92 16.71
C VAL A 166 -9.40 6.27 17.19
N TYR A 167 -8.69 7.04 16.38
CA TYR A 167 -7.32 7.48 16.68
C TYR A 167 -7.19 8.19 18.04
N GLY A 168 -6.14 7.86 18.78
CA GLY A 168 -5.84 8.47 20.08
C GLY A 168 -6.65 7.93 21.26
N THR A 169 -7.51 6.92 21.05
CA THR A 169 -8.25 6.26 22.12
C THR A 169 -7.45 5.12 22.76
N PRO A 170 -7.78 4.70 23.99
CA PRO A 170 -7.17 3.51 24.61
C PRO A 170 -7.37 2.23 23.78
N GLU A 171 -8.50 2.11 23.08
CA GLU A 171 -8.80 0.99 22.19
C GLU A 171 -7.84 0.96 21.00
N PHE A 172 -7.59 2.12 20.36
CA PHE A 172 -6.60 2.27 19.29
C PHE A 172 -5.21 1.81 19.75
N ALA A 173 -4.76 2.26 20.93
CA ALA A 173 -3.45 1.89 21.48
C ALA A 173 -3.37 0.38 21.84
N ALA A 174 -4.45 -0.19 22.35
CA ALA A 174 -4.51 -1.63 22.66
C ALA A 174 -4.41 -2.49 21.40
N GLN A 175 -5.11 -2.09 20.32
CA GLN A 175 -5.09 -2.81 19.05
C GLN A 175 -3.73 -2.67 18.36
N GLU A 176 -3.10 -1.48 18.42
CA GLU A 176 -1.73 -1.28 17.94
C GLU A 176 -0.71 -2.16 18.69
N THR A 177 -0.85 -2.29 20.01
CA THR A 177 0.00 -3.19 20.81
C THR A 177 -0.13 -4.63 20.35
N LYS A 178 -1.36 -5.10 20.16
CA LYS A 178 -1.65 -6.47 19.69
C LYS A 178 -1.03 -6.73 18.32
N LEU A 179 -1.19 -5.81 17.38
CA LEU A 179 -0.59 -5.85 16.05
C LEU A 179 0.94 -5.91 16.14
N THR A 180 1.53 -5.03 16.97
CA THR A 180 2.97 -4.93 17.17
C THR A 180 3.57 -6.21 17.74
N ASP A 181 2.94 -6.77 18.76
CA ASP A 181 3.36 -8.03 19.37
C ASP A 181 3.30 -9.19 18.36
N LEU A 182 2.24 -9.21 17.55
CA LEU A 182 2.06 -10.22 16.51
C LEU A 182 3.22 -10.22 15.51
N TYR A 183 3.47 -9.08 14.83
CA TYR A 183 4.48 -9.11 13.76
C TYR A 183 5.90 -9.22 14.30
N ARG A 184 6.18 -8.69 15.49
CA ARG A 184 7.51 -8.82 16.13
C ARG A 184 7.81 -10.23 16.59
N SER A 185 6.79 -11.05 16.86
CA SER A 185 6.97 -12.45 17.27
C SER A 185 7.69 -13.32 16.23
N LYS A 186 7.73 -12.91 14.96
CA LYS A 186 8.34 -13.62 13.83
C LYS A 186 9.53 -12.90 13.20
N VAL A 187 9.96 -11.76 13.76
CA VAL A 187 11.14 -11.04 13.28
C VAL A 187 12.41 -11.82 13.59
N THR A 188 13.34 -11.84 12.64
CA THR A 188 14.68 -12.40 12.84
C THR A 188 15.44 -11.54 13.85
N GLY A 189 16.01 -12.13 14.89
CA GLY A 189 16.75 -11.44 15.95
C GLY A 189 18.10 -10.91 15.49
#